data_c0e0462f76a6483295cac44fd186aca6
#
_entry.id   c0e0462f76a6483295cac44fd186aca6
#
_cell.length_a   1.000
_cell.length_b   1.000
_cell.length_c   1.000
_cell.angle_alpha   90.00
_cell.angle_beta   90.00
_cell.angle_gamma   90.00
#
_symmetry.space_group_name_H-M   'P 1'
#
loop_
_entity.id
_entity.type
_entity.pdbx_description
1 polymer ?
#
loop_
_entity_poly.entity_id
_entity_poly.type
_entity_poly.pdbx_seq_one_letter_code
_entity_poly.pdbx_strand_id
1 'polypeptide(L)'
;MGQITFMRLHDRYADSFETGEVLNNAYNIKETRILNDTGSIEFDYPYDEKARLISQNMLVSVNGHIYEISRTTRNMNGADSLHIYGTPHFVYEAQKAFIPTIGDHIGETSRAVLQAAVKIISDFKEEVKEKCIFHIMTNAELTEKGMKWVADDELLIDFFATDKTNLWDVIKTIIENLGRGEIFHETTIDSNNNIVCNIAIVERIGTDNGVRLRLEKNMQSISIERNVSDMITRLWAFGSDDLTVSSVNGGKAYIDSPNIEKYGVQEGYKDYSDYTSAEKLYRNAKWEFDEDNEDRIDVPQLTISGKLIDLSKLAEYGAAEKLEIGDTVHVFDIDGTEYVQRVIEYQAYPLEPKESNISIGHIRRDFFIELWQTSEKTKKFAKWQTANNSVNIRKVQGTVNTDRNEVQSDNKLLKIVGDLLTIKDTNNRVRVRLGNYNDEFVFIIYDKNKKQAIYLNEDGEGVFAGSIQTMKDCLIQGMLRVGMAGNNTKGIEFYGDSYQPDKDGNYSTPYARLVPYVANNEDYKGINVEGGKLCVNEKPVATEKDIDELRNQINVLTKRLDAMS
;
A
#
# COMPACT_ATOMS: atom_id res chain seq x y z
N MET A 1 -1.06 -36.49 -19.78
CA MET A 1 -1.76 -35.31 -20.32
C MET A 1 -2.12 -34.46 -19.11
N GLY A 2 -1.58 -33.25 -19.00
CA GLY A 2 -1.92 -32.36 -17.90
C GLY A 2 -3.42 -32.06 -17.91
N GLN A 3 -3.96 -31.83 -16.74
CA GLN A 3 -5.37 -31.47 -16.58
C GLN A 3 -5.59 -30.13 -17.28
N ILE A 4 -6.40 -30.10 -18.36
CA ILE A 4 -6.69 -28.88 -19.11
C ILE A 4 -7.55 -28.00 -18.20
N THR A 5 -7.03 -26.86 -17.82
CA THR A 5 -7.80 -25.85 -17.09
C THR A 5 -8.79 -25.20 -18.04
N PHE A 6 -10.07 -25.45 -17.85
CA PHE A 6 -11.11 -24.77 -18.60
C PHE A 6 -11.52 -23.50 -17.88
N MET A 7 -11.36 -22.37 -18.56
CA MET A 7 -11.96 -21.11 -18.14
C MET A 7 -13.36 -21.03 -18.75
N ARG A 8 -14.38 -20.71 -17.95
CA ARG A 8 -15.76 -20.60 -18.40
C ARG A 8 -16.33 -19.23 -18.09
N LEU A 9 -17.08 -18.70 -19.04
CA LEU A 9 -17.88 -17.51 -18.88
C LEU A 9 -19.29 -17.90 -18.48
N HIS A 10 -19.85 -17.19 -17.51
CA HIS A 10 -21.20 -17.40 -16.98
C HIS A 10 -21.95 -16.09 -16.89
N ASP A 11 -23.28 -16.18 -16.97
CA ASP A 11 -24.13 -15.07 -16.60
C ASP A 11 -23.99 -14.75 -15.11
N ARG A 12 -24.29 -13.50 -14.75
CA ARG A 12 -24.31 -13.05 -13.35
C ARG A 12 -25.23 -13.87 -12.45
N TYR A 13 -26.30 -14.44 -13.01
CA TYR A 13 -27.28 -15.26 -12.31
C TYR A 13 -27.17 -16.73 -12.70
N ALA A 14 -25.96 -17.20 -12.94
CA ALA A 14 -25.73 -18.58 -13.32
C ALA A 14 -26.30 -19.55 -12.28
N ASP A 15 -26.93 -20.61 -12.74
CA ASP A 15 -27.46 -21.69 -11.92
C ASP A 15 -26.48 -22.85 -11.74
N SER A 16 -25.34 -22.80 -12.43
CA SER A 16 -24.26 -23.78 -12.36
C SER A 16 -22.94 -23.17 -12.83
N PHE A 17 -21.84 -23.53 -12.18
CA PHE A 17 -20.48 -23.22 -12.63
C PHE A 17 -19.84 -24.37 -13.42
N GLU A 18 -20.52 -25.50 -13.57
CA GLU A 18 -20.11 -26.62 -14.40
C GLU A 18 -20.44 -26.41 -15.88
N THR A 19 -21.50 -25.62 -16.14
CA THR A 19 -21.98 -25.27 -17.46
C THR A 19 -21.65 -23.81 -17.74
N GLY A 20 -21.28 -23.45 -18.95
CA GLY A 20 -20.93 -22.07 -19.30
C GLY A 20 -20.11 -22.06 -20.58
N GLU A 21 -19.99 -20.90 -21.18
CA GLU A 21 -19.23 -20.77 -22.43
C GLU A 21 -17.73 -20.93 -22.17
N VAL A 22 -17.13 -21.94 -22.78
CA VAL A 22 -15.68 -22.19 -22.63
C VAL A 22 -14.87 -21.15 -23.38
N LEU A 23 -14.00 -20.44 -22.67
CA LEU A 23 -13.09 -19.43 -23.23
C LEU A 23 -11.78 -20.08 -23.68
N ASN A 24 -11.84 -20.93 -24.69
CA ASN A 24 -10.73 -21.75 -25.15
C ASN A 24 -9.60 -20.96 -25.84
N ASN A 25 -9.86 -19.71 -26.26
CA ASN A 25 -8.88 -18.82 -26.87
C ASN A 25 -8.28 -17.82 -25.87
N ALA A 26 -8.61 -17.92 -24.58
CA ALA A 26 -8.01 -17.07 -23.56
C ALA A 26 -6.51 -17.36 -23.45
N TYR A 27 -5.71 -16.31 -23.31
CA TYR A 27 -4.26 -16.38 -23.15
C TYR A 27 -3.77 -15.36 -22.12
N ASN A 28 -2.51 -15.43 -21.74
CA ASN A 28 -1.94 -14.60 -20.67
C ASN A 28 -2.77 -14.66 -19.38
N ILE A 29 -3.34 -15.83 -19.07
CA ILE A 29 -4.18 -15.98 -17.89
C ILE A 29 -3.31 -15.92 -16.64
N LYS A 30 -3.58 -14.93 -15.79
CA LYS A 30 -2.90 -14.73 -14.52
C LYS A 30 -3.94 -14.65 -13.40
N GLU A 31 -3.90 -15.58 -12.50
CA GLU A 31 -4.72 -15.63 -11.29
C GLU A 31 -3.86 -15.24 -10.10
N THR A 32 -4.20 -14.16 -9.40
CA THR A 32 -3.50 -13.71 -8.19
C THR A 32 -4.38 -13.94 -6.98
N ARG A 33 -3.88 -14.68 -6.00
CA ARG A 33 -4.54 -14.91 -4.71
C ARG A 33 -3.63 -14.42 -3.60
N ILE A 34 -4.21 -13.71 -2.64
CA ILE A 34 -3.49 -13.07 -1.54
C ILE A 34 -4.23 -13.36 -0.25
N LEU A 35 -3.51 -13.80 0.77
CA LEU A 35 -4.08 -14.09 2.09
C LEU A 35 -4.59 -12.80 2.73
N ASN A 36 -5.83 -12.83 3.22
CA ASN A 36 -6.52 -11.68 3.81
C ASN A 36 -6.70 -10.46 2.90
N ASP A 37 -6.59 -10.62 1.58
CA ASP A 37 -6.77 -9.54 0.62
C ASP A 37 -7.56 -9.98 -0.62
N THR A 38 -7.75 -9.04 -1.59
CA THR A 38 -8.73 -9.21 -2.66
C THR A 38 -8.34 -10.21 -3.74
N GLY A 39 -7.10 -10.31 -4.15
CA GLY A 39 -6.75 -11.12 -5.31
C GLY A 39 -7.38 -10.61 -6.64
N SER A 40 -7.09 -11.28 -7.77
CA SER A 40 -7.62 -10.93 -9.09
C SER A 40 -7.46 -12.06 -10.11
N ILE A 41 -8.20 -11.94 -11.21
CA ILE A 41 -7.94 -12.66 -12.46
C ILE A 41 -7.69 -11.66 -13.58
N GLU A 42 -6.67 -11.89 -14.38
CA GLU A 42 -6.36 -11.12 -15.58
C GLU A 42 -6.16 -12.07 -16.75
N PHE A 43 -6.70 -11.75 -17.91
CA PHE A 43 -6.44 -12.52 -19.13
C PHE A 43 -6.74 -11.70 -20.38
N ASP A 44 -6.17 -12.14 -21.49
CA ASP A 44 -6.42 -11.61 -22.81
C ASP A 44 -7.27 -12.56 -23.63
N TYR A 45 -8.12 -12.03 -24.51
CA TYR A 45 -8.95 -12.79 -25.42
C TYR A 45 -8.92 -12.16 -26.81
N PRO A 46 -8.69 -12.93 -27.90
CA PRO A 46 -8.79 -12.40 -29.27
C PRO A 46 -10.16 -11.81 -29.50
N TYR A 47 -10.26 -10.67 -30.18
CA TYR A 47 -11.53 -10.01 -30.40
C TYR A 47 -12.31 -10.68 -31.54
N ASP A 48 -12.95 -11.81 -31.23
CA ASP A 48 -13.80 -12.61 -32.09
C ASP A 48 -15.29 -12.51 -31.70
N GLU A 49 -16.13 -13.41 -32.19
CA GLU A 49 -17.56 -13.44 -31.86
C GLU A 49 -17.80 -13.73 -30.36
N LYS A 50 -16.97 -14.58 -29.73
CA LYS A 50 -17.07 -14.86 -28.29
C LYS A 50 -16.63 -13.67 -27.45
N ALA A 51 -15.62 -12.92 -27.89
CA ALA A 51 -15.19 -11.70 -27.18
C ALA A 51 -16.33 -10.70 -27.01
N ARG A 52 -17.30 -10.68 -27.94
CA ARG A 52 -18.48 -9.80 -27.86
C ARG A 52 -19.47 -10.21 -26.77
N LEU A 53 -19.40 -11.46 -26.31
CA LEU A 53 -20.19 -11.96 -25.19
C LEU A 53 -19.59 -11.54 -23.85
N ILE A 54 -18.26 -11.30 -23.81
CA ILE A 54 -17.55 -10.93 -22.58
C ILE A 54 -17.87 -9.47 -22.24
N SER A 55 -18.56 -9.28 -21.15
CA SER A 55 -18.93 -7.94 -20.66
C SER A 55 -18.75 -7.84 -19.13
N GLN A 56 -18.76 -6.62 -18.64
CA GLN A 56 -18.76 -6.37 -17.20
C GLN A 56 -19.99 -7.00 -16.54
N ASN A 57 -19.86 -7.35 -15.27
CA ASN A 57 -20.86 -8.04 -14.45
C ASN A 57 -21.19 -9.48 -14.91
N MET A 58 -20.40 -10.07 -15.79
CA MET A 58 -20.41 -11.52 -16.03
C MET A 58 -19.39 -12.22 -15.10
N LEU A 59 -19.60 -13.51 -14.91
CA LEU A 59 -18.72 -14.32 -14.06
C LEU A 59 -17.76 -15.14 -14.91
N VAL A 60 -16.55 -15.33 -14.38
CA VAL A 60 -15.56 -16.25 -14.95
C VAL A 60 -15.15 -17.26 -13.91
N SER A 61 -15.22 -18.54 -14.24
CA SER A 61 -14.68 -19.61 -13.41
C SER A 61 -13.33 -20.11 -13.94
N VAL A 62 -12.37 -20.26 -13.04
CA VAL A 62 -11.06 -20.88 -13.32
C VAL A 62 -10.56 -21.61 -12.08
N ASN A 63 -10.04 -22.82 -12.22
CA ASN A 63 -9.51 -23.63 -11.12
C ASN A 63 -10.47 -23.81 -9.90
N GLY A 64 -11.78 -23.64 -10.10
CA GLY A 64 -12.77 -23.69 -9.02
C GLY A 64 -13.05 -22.35 -8.34
N HIS A 65 -12.35 -21.27 -8.73
CA HIS A 65 -12.59 -19.93 -8.23
C HIS A 65 -13.49 -19.14 -9.20
N ILE A 66 -14.33 -18.28 -8.62
CA ILE A 66 -15.31 -17.48 -9.35
C ILE A 66 -14.95 -16.01 -9.22
N TYR A 67 -14.84 -15.35 -10.37
CA TYR A 67 -14.49 -13.93 -10.48
C TYR A 67 -15.59 -13.16 -11.20
N GLU A 68 -15.87 -11.96 -10.76
CA GLU A 68 -16.71 -11.01 -11.50
C GLU A 68 -15.83 -10.15 -12.41
N ILE A 69 -16.22 -10.03 -13.68
CA ILE A 69 -15.54 -9.17 -14.64
C ILE A 69 -15.86 -7.72 -14.29
N SER A 70 -14.88 -7.03 -13.73
CA SER A 70 -15.02 -5.64 -13.29
C SER A 70 -14.55 -4.62 -14.35
N ARG A 71 -13.63 -5.02 -15.25
CA ARG A 71 -13.11 -4.14 -16.30
C ARG A 71 -12.74 -4.93 -17.56
N THR A 72 -13.07 -4.34 -18.71
CA THR A 72 -12.59 -4.82 -20.01
C THR A 72 -11.95 -3.67 -20.78
N THR A 73 -10.85 -3.94 -21.46
CA THR A 73 -10.14 -2.96 -22.30
C THR A 73 -9.87 -3.57 -23.67
N ARG A 74 -10.36 -2.97 -24.74
CA ARG A 74 -10.07 -3.42 -26.09
C ARG A 74 -8.79 -2.77 -26.61
N ASN A 75 -7.83 -3.59 -26.99
CA ASN A 75 -6.56 -3.17 -27.54
C ASN A 75 -6.58 -3.40 -29.06
N MET A 76 -6.43 -2.32 -29.83
CA MET A 76 -6.49 -2.36 -31.30
C MET A 76 -5.12 -2.11 -31.94
N ASN A 77 -4.03 -2.26 -31.19
CA ASN A 77 -2.67 -2.06 -31.66
C ASN A 77 -2.10 -3.39 -32.17
N GLY A 78 -2.20 -3.65 -33.47
CA GLY A 78 -1.73 -4.88 -34.10
C GLY A 78 -2.78 -5.98 -34.09
N ALA A 79 -2.75 -6.93 -33.15
CA ALA A 79 -3.80 -7.92 -32.96
C ALA A 79 -4.94 -7.32 -32.13
N ASP A 80 -6.17 -7.38 -32.68
CA ASP A 80 -7.37 -6.91 -31.95
C ASP A 80 -7.67 -7.90 -30.81
N SER A 81 -7.59 -7.44 -29.59
CA SER A 81 -7.76 -8.24 -28.37
C SER A 81 -8.53 -7.50 -27.29
N LEU A 82 -9.18 -8.25 -26.43
CA LEU A 82 -9.83 -7.77 -25.22
C LEU A 82 -8.96 -8.19 -24.03
N HIS A 83 -8.54 -7.21 -23.22
CA HIS A 83 -7.93 -7.45 -21.93
C HIS A 83 -9.01 -7.40 -20.86
N ILE A 84 -9.11 -8.44 -20.05
CA ILE A 84 -10.15 -8.64 -19.03
C ILE A 84 -9.51 -8.66 -17.65
N TYR A 85 -10.11 -7.92 -16.73
CA TYR A 85 -9.78 -7.93 -15.33
C TYR A 85 -11.01 -8.30 -14.50
N GLY A 86 -10.84 -9.26 -13.60
CA GLY A 86 -11.89 -9.73 -12.68
C GLY A 86 -11.44 -9.71 -11.23
N THR A 87 -12.40 -9.47 -10.35
CA THR A 87 -12.25 -9.52 -8.89
C THR A 87 -12.96 -10.78 -8.38
N PRO A 88 -12.48 -11.47 -7.32
CA PRO A 88 -13.22 -12.58 -6.72
C PRO A 88 -14.67 -12.18 -6.45
N HIS A 89 -15.62 -12.98 -6.90
CA HIS A 89 -17.03 -12.60 -6.91
C HIS A 89 -17.55 -12.23 -5.52
N PHE A 90 -17.17 -13.01 -4.48
CA PHE A 90 -17.50 -12.66 -3.10
C PHE A 90 -17.03 -11.23 -2.74
N VAL A 91 -15.77 -10.92 -3.04
CA VAL A 91 -15.17 -9.61 -2.69
C VAL A 91 -15.86 -8.48 -3.43
N TYR A 92 -16.14 -8.68 -4.74
CA TYR A 92 -16.86 -7.71 -5.55
C TYR A 92 -18.24 -7.39 -4.97
N GLU A 93 -19.01 -8.42 -4.67
CA GLU A 93 -20.35 -8.27 -4.08
C GLU A 93 -20.29 -7.66 -2.67
N ALA A 94 -19.31 -8.06 -1.84
CA ALA A 94 -19.13 -7.50 -0.50
C ALA A 94 -18.74 -6.00 -0.53
N GLN A 95 -17.93 -5.57 -1.51
CA GLN A 95 -17.60 -4.15 -1.72
C GLN A 95 -18.81 -3.33 -2.20
N LYS A 96 -19.79 -3.96 -2.88
CA LYS A 96 -21.04 -3.33 -3.35
C LYS A 96 -22.17 -3.42 -2.33
N ALA A 97 -22.08 -4.30 -1.36
CA ALA A 97 -23.08 -4.46 -0.31
C ALA A 97 -23.01 -3.29 0.69
N PHE A 98 -23.76 -2.24 0.38
CA PHE A 98 -23.79 -1.01 1.16
C PHE A 98 -24.48 -1.20 2.51
N ILE A 99 -23.86 -0.68 3.56
CA ILE A 99 -24.36 -0.65 4.93
C ILE A 99 -24.49 0.83 5.33
N PRO A 100 -25.73 1.35 5.48
CA PRO A 100 -25.95 2.75 5.85
C PRO A 100 -25.34 3.10 7.19
N THR A 101 -25.58 2.26 8.19
CA THR A 101 -25.05 2.40 9.56
C THR A 101 -25.00 1.01 10.19
N ILE A 102 -23.89 0.67 10.83
CA ILE A 102 -23.77 -0.44 11.78
C ILE A 102 -23.45 0.16 13.15
N GLY A 103 -24.18 -0.24 14.19
CA GLY A 103 -24.03 0.29 15.55
C GLY A 103 -22.76 -0.17 16.26
N ASP A 104 -22.61 0.26 17.52
CA ASP A 104 -21.55 -0.22 18.41
C ASP A 104 -21.81 -1.68 18.80
N HIS A 105 -20.78 -2.51 18.70
CA HIS A 105 -20.72 -3.89 19.17
C HIS A 105 -19.52 -4.03 20.09
N ILE A 106 -19.71 -3.71 21.37
CA ILE A 106 -18.64 -3.65 22.37
C ILE A 106 -18.61 -4.94 23.20
N GLY A 107 -17.47 -5.60 23.22
CA GLY A 107 -17.30 -6.88 23.92
C GLY A 107 -18.09 -8.01 23.28
N GLU A 108 -18.27 -7.99 21.97
CA GLU A 108 -18.94 -9.03 21.19
C GLU A 108 -17.95 -9.89 20.42
N THR A 109 -18.41 -11.07 19.95
CA THR A 109 -17.59 -11.93 19.11
C THR A 109 -17.53 -11.40 17.69
N SER A 110 -16.44 -11.69 16.96
CA SER A 110 -16.30 -11.35 15.55
C SER A 110 -17.47 -11.84 14.69
N ARG A 111 -17.98 -13.01 15.03
CA ARG A 111 -19.14 -13.62 14.37
C ARG A 111 -20.43 -12.82 14.59
N ALA A 112 -20.66 -12.33 15.80
CA ALA A 112 -21.84 -11.52 16.12
C ALA A 112 -21.85 -10.20 15.33
N VAL A 113 -20.70 -9.53 15.24
CA VAL A 113 -20.55 -8.31 14.43
C VAL A 113 -20.79 -8.58 12.95
N LEU A 114 -20.23 -9.68 12.42
CA LEU A 114 -20.44 -10.08 11.03
C LEU A 114 -21.93 -10.43 10.76
N GLN A 115 -22.59 -11.10 11.70
CA GLN A 115 -24.02 -11.41 11.62
C GLN A 115 -24.87 -10.12 11.60
N ALA A 116 -24.54 -9.12 12.43
CA ALA A 116 -25.23 -7.85 12.42
C ALA A 116 -25.08 -7.13 11.07
N ALA A 117 -23.88 -7.11 10.49
CA ALA A 117 -23.64 -6.52 9.17
C ALA A 117 -24.43 -7.22 8.06
N VAL A 118 -24.38 -8.54 7.99
CA VAL A 118 -25.12 -9.33 6.99
C VAL A 118 -26.62 -9.21 7.18
N LYS A 119 -27.10 -9.11 8.43
CA LYS A 119 -28.53 -8.88 8.71
C LYS A 119 -29.01 -7.53 8.17
N ILE A 120 -28.26 -6.45 8.35
CA ILE A 120 -28.62 -5.14 7.78
C ILE A 120 -28.78 -5.23 6.26
N ILE A 121 -27.85 -5.92 5.58
CA ILE A 121 -27.92 -6.12 4.14
C ILE A 121 -29.15 -6.96 3.76
N SER A 122 -29.41 -8.04 4.52
CA SER A 122 -30.56 -8.93 4.28
C SER A 122 -31.88 -8.19 4.44
N ASP A 123 -32.04 -7.42 5.52
CA ASP A 123 -33.25 -6.63 5.79
C ASP A 123 -33.50 -5.63 4.63
N PHE A 124 -32.46 -4.95 4.15
CA PHE A 124 -32.57 -4.05 3.00
C PHE A 124 -32.95 -4.79 1.70
N LYS A 125 -32.35 -5.95 1.44
CA LYS A 125 -32.66 -6.77 0.27
C LYS A 125 -34.10 -7.27 0.29
N GLU A 126 -34.61 -7.64 1.47
CA GLU A 126 -36.00 -8.05 1.65
C GLU A 126 -36.98 -6.90 1.32
N GLU A 127 -36.68 -5.66 1.75
CA GLU A 127 -37.48 -4.48 1.44
C GLU A 127 -37.64 -4.24 -0.08
N VAL A 128 -36.58 -4.48 -0.86
CA VAL A 128 -36.56 -4.34 -2.31
C VAL A 128 -36.93 -5.63 -3.05
N LYS A 129 -37.34 -6.68 -2.31
CA LYS A 129 -37.74 -8.01 -2.85
C LYS A 129 -36.60 -8.72 -3.60
N GLU A 130 -35.37 -8.49 -3.16
CA GLU A 130 -34.18 -9.21 -3.62
C GLU A 130 -33.72 -10.21 -2.56
N LYS A 131 -32.99 -11.26 -2.96
CA LYS A 131 -32.43 -12.24 -2.04
C LYS A 131 -31.03 -11.78 -1.60
N CYS A 132 -30.75 -11.86 -0.31
CA CYS A 132 -29.38 -11.74 0.19
C CYS A 132 -28.58 -12.97 -0.22
N ILE A 133 -27.41 -12.77 -0.83
CA ILE A 133 -26.54 -13.84 -1.30
C ILE A 133 -25.46 -14.23 -0.27
N PHE A 134 -25.29 -13.43 0.80
CA PHE A 134 -24.24 -13.69 1.80
C PHE A 134 -24.71 -14.72 2.83
N HIS A 135 -23.87 -15.72 3.03
CA HIS A 135 -24.07 -16.79 4.01
C HIS A 135 -22.87 -16.86 4.96
N ILE A 136 -23.15 -16.71 6.25
CA ILE A 136 -22.12 -16.89 7.30
C ILE A 136 -22.06 -18.37 7.62
N MET A 137 -20.89 -18.95 7.38
CA MET A 137 -20.70 -20.39 7.53
C MET A 137 -20.88 -20.84 8.98
N THR A 138 -21.48 -21.99 9.14
CA THR A 138 -21.64 -22.67 10.43
C THR A 138 -20.36 -23.42 10.85
N ASN A 139 -20.24 -23.78 12.13
CA ASN A 139 -19.13 -24.60 12.60
C ASN A 139 -19.09 -25.98 11.90
N ALA A 140 -20.25 -26.54 11.55
CA ALA A 140 -20.32 -27.83 10.83
C ALA A 140 -19.73 -27.70 9.42
N GLU A 141 -20.12 -26.67 8.65
CA GLU A 141 -19.60 -26.42 7.31
C GLU A 141 -18.09 -26.17 7.32
N LEU A 142 -17.58 -25.44 8.32
CA LEU A 142 -16.14 -25.24 8.47
C LEU A 142 -15.40 -26.50 8.86
N THR A 143 -15.98 -27.31 9.74
CA THR A 143 -15.38 -28.61 10.15
C THR A 143 -15.25 -29.56 8.95
N GLU A 144 -16.21 -29.58 8.04
CA GLU A 144 -16.14 -30.34 6.79
C GLU A 144 -14.97 -29.91 5.90
N LYS A 145 -14.59 -28.64 5.99
CA LYS A 145 -13.45 -28.06 5.27
C LYS A 145 -12.14 -28.11 6.06
N GLY A 146 -12.15 -28.72 7.27
CA GLY A 146 -10.97 -28.79 8.15
C GLY A 146 -10.60 -27.46 8.81
N MET A 147 -11.52 -26.51 8.86
CA MET A 147 -11.32 -25.17 9.43
C MET A 147 -12.14 -24.95 10.70
N LYS A 148 -11.80 -23.92 11.45
CA LYS A 148 -12.52 -23.46 12.64
C LYS A 148 -12.67 -21.96 12.62
N TRP A 149 -13.76 -21.47 13.21
CA TRP A 149 -13.90 -20.06 13.53
C TRP A 149 -12.75 -19.61 14.45
N VAL A 150 -12.25 -18.38 14.22
CA VAL A 150 -11.32 -17.76 15.16
C VAL A 150 -12.01 -17.63 16.52
N ALA A 151 -11.42 -18.27 17.53
CA ALA A 151 -11.75 -18.33 18.95
C ALA A 151 -13.01 -17.53 19.39
N ASP A 152 -14.18 -18.00 18.98
CA ASP A 152 -15.47 -17.30 19.14
C ASP A 152 -15.83 -16.99 20.60
N ASP A 153 -15.42 -17.86 21.55
CA ASP A 153 -15.87 -17.76 22.94
C ASP A 153 -14.90 -16.95 23.83
N GLU A 154 -13.67 -16.72 23.40
CA GLU A 154 -12.63 -16.13 24.24
C GLU A 154 -12.14 -14.76 23.76
N LEU A 155 -12.40 -14.41 22.48
CA LEU A 155 -11.94 -13.16 21.84
C LEU A 155 -13.11 -12.24 21.54
N LEU A 156 -13.38 -11.39 22.51
CA LEU A 156 -14.33 -10.30 22.32
C LEU A 156 -13.63 -9.07 21.76
N ILE A 157 -14.21 -8.51 20.71
CA ILE A 157 -13.75 -7.27 20.08
C ILE A 157 -14.63 -6.10 20.47
N ASP A 158 -14.08 -4.92 20.37
CA ASP A 158 -14.81 -3.67 20.47
C ASP A 158 -14.92 -3.07 19.06
N PHE A 159 -16.10 -3.22 18.44
CA PHE A 159 -16.38 -2.67 17.11
C PHE A 159 -17.24 -1.42 17.27
N PHE A 160 -16.72 -0.28 16.83
CA PHE A 160 -17.42 1.00 16.96
C PHE A 160 -18.31 1.28 15.75
N ALA A 161 -19.40 2.00 16.02
CA ALA A 161 -20.37 2.38 15.01
C ALA A 161 -19.72 3.00 13.77
N THR A 162 -20.14 2.54 12.60
CA THR A 162 -19.64 3.02 11.31
C THR A 162 -20.80 3.32 10.38
N ASP A 163 -20.78 4.51 9.75
CA ASP A 163 -21.78 4.93 8.77
C ASP A 163 -21.22 4.85 7.35
N LYS A 164 -22.10 4.57 6.40
CA LYS A 164 -21.79 4.58 4.97
C LYS A 164 -20.59 3.72 4.63
N THR A 165 -20.63 2.47 5.03
CA THR A 165 -19.60 1.46 4.79
C THR A 165 -20.13 0.35 3.87
N ASN A 166 -19.34 -0.68 3.64
CA ASN A 166 -19.71 -1.89 2.92
C ASN A 166 -19.27 -3.13 3.70
N LEU A 167 -19.76 -4.31 3.28
CA LEU A 167 -19.48 -5.55 4.00
C LEU A 167 -17.97 -5.89 4.03
N TRP A 168 -17.25 -5.62 2.93
CA TRP A 168 -15.82 -5.91 2.86
C TRP A 168 -15.01 -5.08 3.88
N ASP A 169 -15.33 -3.80 4.01
CA ASP A 169 -14.68 -2.91 4.99
C ASP A 169 -15.01 -3.32 6.43
N VAL A 170 -16.26 -3.77 6.69
CA VAL A 170 -16.61 -4.32 8.01
C VAL A 170 -15.78 -5.57 8.32
N ILE A 171 -15.62 -6.50 7.37
CA ILE A 171 -14.81 -7.71 7.56
C ILE A 171 -13.35 -7.34 7.86
N LYS A 172 -12.77 -6.41 7.11
CA LYS A 172 -11.41 -5.90 7.35
C LYS A 172 -11.27 -5.31 8.76
N THR A 173 -12.21 -4.49 9.18
CA THR A 173 -12.21 -3.89 10.53
C THR A 173 -12.33 -4.95 11.63
N ILE A 174 -13.10 -6.00 11.42
CA ILE A 174 -13.18 -7.12 12.37
C ILE A 174 -11.81 -7.80 12.52
N ILE A 175 -11.13 -8.13 11.42
CA ILE A 175 -9.79 -8.75 11.44
C ILE A 175 -8.77 -7.85 12.15
N GLU A 176 -8.83 -6.56 11.90
CA GLU A 176 -7.96 -5.58 12.55
C GLU A 176 -8.19 -5.54 14.07
N ASN A 177 -9.45 -5.51 14.49
CA ASN A 177 -9.80 -5.48 15.91
C ASN A 177 -9.48 -6.81 16.62
N LEU A 178 -9.51 -7.94 15.91
CA LEU A 178 -9.06 -9.23 16.43
C LEU A 178 -7.54 -9.30 16.56
N GLY A 179 -6.80 -8.61 15.68
CA GLY A 179 -5.34 -8.71 15.56
C GLY A 179 -4.85 -10.09 15.07
N ARG A 180 -5.77 -10.99 14.71
CA ARG A 180 -5.51 -12.35 14.22
C ARG A 180 -6.70 -12.90 13.44
N GLY A 181 -6.53 -14.08 12.82
CA GLY A 181 -7.56 -14.75 12.04
C GLY A 181 -7.44 -14.43 10.55
N GLU A 182 -8.14 -15.23 9.76
CA GLU A 182 -8.06 -15.19 8.30
C GLU A 182 -9.44 -15.17 7.67
N ILE A 183 -9.55 -14.43 6.56
CA ILE A 183 -10.81 -14.29 5.83
C ILE A 183 -10.95 -15.46 4.88
N PHE A 184 -11.80 -16.41 5.21
CA PHE A 184 -12.20 -17.46 4.28
C PHE A 184 -13.47 -17.03 3.55
N HIS A 185 -13.44 -17.06 2.23
CA HIS A 185 -14.61 -16.80 1.39
C HIS A 185 -14.63 -17.70 0.16
N GLU A 186 -15.82 -18.06 -0.28
CA GLU A 186 -16.04 -18.78 -1.53
C GLU A 186 -17.39 -18.43 -2.12
N THR A 187 -17.52 -18.59 -3.43
CA THR A 187 -18.80 -18.47 -4.14
C THR A 187 -19.23 -19.85 -4.62
N THR A 188 -20.42 -20.27 -4.24
CA THR A 188 -20.99 -21.59 -4.56
C THR A 188 -22.39 -21.47 -5.11
N ILE A 189 -22.95 -22.58 -5.59
CA ILE A 189 -24.37 -22.71 -5.96
C ILE A 189 -25.06 -23.56 -4.90
N ASP A 190 -26.19 -23.08 -4.37
CA ASP A 190 -27.00 -23.81 -3.40
C ASP A 190 -27.90 -24.89 -4.07
N SER A 191 -28.57 -25.70 -3.26
CA SER A 191 -29.48 -26.75 -3.73
C SER A 191 -30.70 -26.21 -4.51
N ASN A 192 -30.94 -24.92 -4.46
CA ASN A 192 -32.01 -24.22 -5.20
C ASN A 192 -31.49 -23.50 -6.45
N ASN A 193 -30.25 -23.80 -6.87
CA ASN A 193 -29.57 -23.19 -8.00
C ASN A 193 -29.36 -21.68 -7.86
N ASN A 194 -29.12 -21.18 -6.64
CA ASN A 194 -28.78 -19.78 -6.44
C ASN A 194 -27.31 -19.64 -6.09
N ILE A 195 -26.70 -18.53 -6.54
CA ILE A 195 -25.35 -18.14 -6.11
C ILE A 195 -25.39 -17.77 -4.63
N VAL A 196 -24.45 -18.30 -3.88
CA VAL A 196 -24.22 -18.01 -2.46
C VAL A 196 -22.78 -17.60 -2.24
N CYS A 197 -22.59 -16.49 -1.58
CA CYS A 197 -21.32 -15.96 -1.14
C CYS A 197 -21.06 -16.36 0.32
N ASN A 198 -20.31 -17.42 0.53
CA ASN A 198 -19.98 -17.94 1.86
C ASN A 198 -18.84 -17.14 2.47
N ILE A 199 -18.92 -16.88 3.78
CA ILE A 199 -17.91 -16.13 4.54
C ILE A 199 -17.72 -16.71 5.94
N ALA A 200 -16.47 -16.77 6.37
CA ALA A 200 -16.07 -17.02 7.76
C ALA A 200 -14.78 -16.27 8.08
N ILE A 201 -14.57 -15.96 9.35
CA ILE A 201 -13.29 -15.55 9.90
C ILE A 201 -12.73 -16.73 10.66
N VAL A 202 -11.69 -17.36 10.12
CA VAL A 202 -11.15 -18.62 10.62
C VAL A 202 -9.82 -18.44 11.33
N GLU A 203 -9.45 -19.38 12.18
CA GLU A 203 -8.12 -19.38 12.82
C GLU A 203 -7.01 -19.45 11.77
N ARG A 204 -7.21 -20.30 10.76
CA ARG A 204 -6.22 -20.54 9.71
C ARG A 204 -6.87 -21.11 8.45
N ILE A 205 -6.39 -20.65 7.30
CA ILE A 205 -6.63 -21.25 5.98
C ILE A 205 -5.41 -22.07 5.59
N GLY A 206 -5.62 -23.14 4.82
CA GLY A 206 -4.57 -24.02 4.32
C GLY A 206 -4.08 -25.02 5.34
N THR A 207 -3.26 -25.94 4.87
CA THR A 207 -2.77 -27.10 5.62
C THR A 207 -1.28 -27.31 5.33
N ASP A 208 -0.63 -28.12 6.15
CA ASP A 208 0.70 -28.63 5.85
C ASP A 208 0.56 -29.98 5.13
N ASN A 209 0.68 -29.96 3.82
CA ASN A 209 0.67 -31.15 2.98
C ASN A 209 2.09 -31.70 2.72
N GLY A 210 3.11 -31.19 3.41
CA GLY A 210 4.50 -31.58 3.28
C GLY A 210 5.14 -31.19 1.94
N VAL A 211 4.59 -30.18 1.25
CA VAL A 211 5.13 -29.72 -0.03
C VAL A 211 6.52 -29.11 0.18
N ARG A 212 7.49 -29.65 -0.56
CA ARG A 212 8.90 -29.24 -0.47
C ARG A 212 9.34 -28.46 -1.69
N LEU A 213 9.70 -27.20 -1.48
CA LEU A 213 10.16 -26.28 -2.52
C LEU A 213 11.69 -26.27 -2.58
N ARG A 214 12.23 -26.57 -3.76
CA ARG A 214 13.68 -26.64 -3.99
C ARG A 214 14.02 -26.11 -5.37
N LEU A 215 15.17 -25.43 -5.49
CA LEU A 215 15.76 -25.14 -6.79
C LEU A 215 15.95 -26.45 -7.57
N GLU A 216 15.84 -26.37 -8.89
CA GLU A 216 15.98 -27.49 -9.84
C GLU A 216 14.91 -28.60 -9.74
N LYS A 217 14.00 -28.55 -8.76
CA LYS A 217 12.83 -29.45 -8.73
C LYS A 217 11.56 -28.69 -9.16
N ASN A 218 11.08 -27.82 -8.33
CA ASN A 218 9.82 -27.09 -8.51
C ASN A 218 9.96 -25.56 -8.32
N MET A 219 11.18 -25.08 -8.11
CA MET A 219 11.50 -23.64 -8.09
C MET A 219 12.56 -23.32 -9.16
N GLN A 220 12.32 -22.29 -9.97
CA GLN A 220 13.30 -21.76 -10.92
C GLN A 220 14.20 -20.72 -10.26
N SER A 221 13.66 -19.98 -9.28
CA SER A 221 14.39 -19.02 -8.48
C SER A 221 13.86 -18.97 -7.08
N ILE A 222 14.71 -18.70 -6.11
CA ILE A 222 14.37 -18.45 -4.70
C ILE A 222 15.12 -17.20 -4.27
N SER A 223 14.40 -16.23 -3.71
CA SER A 223 14.95 -15.08 -3.03
C SER A 223 14.52 -15.11 -1.58
N ILE A 224 15.46 -15.03 -0.66
CA ILE A 224 15.23 -15.07 0.79
C ILE A 224 15.61 -13.73 1.37
N GLU A 225 14.63 -12.98 1.84
CA GLU A 225 14.80 -11.69 2.51
C GLU A 225 14.58 -11.87 4.01
N ARG A 226 15.51 -11.36 4.81
CA ARG A 226 15.36 -11.26 6.26
C ARG A 226 15.38 -9.79 6.63
N ASN A 227 14.29 -9.31 7.19
CA ASN A 227 14.14 -7.92 7.60
C ASN A 227 14.01 -7.83 9.13
N VAL A 228 14.82 -6.98 9.74
CA VAL A 228 14.80 -6.67 11.19
C VAL A 228 14.41 -5.23 11.48
N SER A 229 14.08 -4.44 10.46
CA SER A 229 13.82 -3.00 10.62
C SER A 229 12.64 -2.72 11.54
N ASP A 230 11.64 -3.59 11.52
CA ASP A 230 10.39 -3.42 12.26
C ASP A 230 10.29 -4.37 13.46
N MET A 231 11.42 -5.03 13.80
CA MET A 231 11.46 -5.94 14.92
C MET A 231 11.35 -5.18 16.24
N ILE A 232 10.45 -5.63 17.13
CA ILE A 232 10.22 -5.05 18.44
C ILE A 232 10.41 -6.15 19.48
N THR A 233 11.35 -5.94 20.42
CA THR A 233 11.56 -6.84 21.58
C THR A 233 11.09 -6.22 22.89
N ARG A 234 10.76 -4.91 22.89
CA ARG A 234 10.05 -4.22 23.98
C ARG A 234 8.89 -3.44 23.41
N LEU A 235 7.67 -3.87 23.72
CA LEU A 235 6.45 -3.28 23.19
C LEU A 235 5.79 -2.36 24.23
N TRP A 236 5.61 -1.11 23.87
CA TRP A 236 4.75 -0.15 24.56
C TRP A 236 3.35 -0.24 23.96
N ALA A 237 2.39 -0.75 24.71
CA ALA A 237 1.01 -0.89 24.28
C ALA A 237 0.15 0.22 24.91
N PHE A 238 -0.57 0.96 24.07
CA PHE A 238 -1.46 2.03 24.47
C PHE A 238 -2.89 1.69 24.11
N GLY A 239 -3.79 1.71 25.09
CA GLY A 239 -5.23 1.57 24.91
C GLY A 239 -5.94 2.92 24.84
N SER A 240 -7.28 2.90 24.97
CA SER A 240 -8.11 4.11 25.04
C SER A 240 -7.68 5.01 26.20
N ASP A 241 -7.73 6.33 25.99
CA ASP A 241 -7.40 7.35 27.00
C ASP A 241 -5.99 7.16 27.64
N ASP A 242 -4.99 6.84 26.84
CA ASP A 242 -3.61 6.57 27.28
C ASP A 242 -3.48 5.41 28.28
N LEU A 243 -4.43 4.47 28.26
CA LEU A 243 -4.39 3.25 29.05
C LEU A 243 -3.11 2.47 28.73
N THR A 244 -2.40 2.03 29.77
CA THR A 244 -1.22 1.17 29.63
C THR A 244 -1.41 -0.15 30.37
N VAL A 245 -0.52 -1.09 30.13
CA VAL A 245 -0.53 -2.41 30.79
C VAL A 245 0.02 -2.37 32.22
N SER A 246 0.41 -1.22 32.75
CA SER A 246 1.15 -1.09 34.03
C SER A 246 0.39 -1.67 35.23
N SER A 247 -0.93 -1.54 35.27
CA SER A 247 -1.76 -2.05 36.38
C SER A 247 -1.79 -3.57 36.50
N VAL A 248 -1.56 -4.27 35.38
CA VAL A 248 -1.60 -5.75 35.28
C VAL A 248 -0.23 -6.36 34.98
N ASN A 249 0.81 -5.55 34.79
CA ASN A 249 2.16 -5.98 34.44
C ASN A 249 3.21 -5.55 35.50
N GLY A 250 2.88 -5.64 36.78
CA GLY A 250 3.81 -5.34 37.86
C GLY A 250 4.36 -3.92 37.86
N GLY A 251 3.59 -2.94 37.39
CA GLY A 251 3.96 -1.53 37.30
C GLY A 251 4.71 -1.14 36.04
N LYS A 252 5.05 -2.09 35.15
CA LYS A 252 5.71 -1.80 33.87
C LYS A 252 4.66 -1.45 32.82
N ALA A 253 4.84 -0.31 32.15
CA ALA A 253 3.97 0.14 31.06
C ALA A 253 4.29 -0.50 29.71
N TYR A 254 5.23 -1.40 29.64
CA TYR A 254 5.69 -2.11 28.44
C TYR A 254 5.75 -3.63 28.70
N ILE A 255 5.85 -4.41 27.64
CA ILE A 255 6.02 -5.87 27.68
C ILE A 255 7.35 -6.20 26.99
N ASP A 256 8.16 -7.00 27.67
CA ASP A 256 9.41 -7.52 27.10
C ASP A 256 9.14 -8.88 26.46
N SER A 257 9.71 -9.07 25.26
CA SER A 257 9.69 -10.34 24.52
C SER A 257 10.58 -11.39 25.22
N PRO A 258 10.22 -12.68 25.12
CA PRO A 258 11.13 -13.78 25.48
C PRO A 258 12.47 -13.74 24.72
N ASN A 259 12.51 -13.15 23.53
CA ASN A 259 13.69 -13.06 22.68
C ASN A 259 14.57 -11.83 22.95
N ILE A 260 14.26 -11.01 23.96
CA ILE A 260 14.99 -9.77 24.24
C ILE A 260 16.47 -10.02 24.58
N GLU A 261 16.80 -11.15 25.20
CA GLU A 261 18.19 -11.52 25.48
C GLU A 261 18.97 -11.85 24.22
N LYS A 262 18.30 -12.43 23.22
CA LYS A 262 18.90 -12.84 21.95
C LYS A 262 19.14 -11.66 21.00
N TYR A 263 18.18 -10.75 20.89
CA TYR A 263 18.20 -9.68 19.90
C TYR A 263 18.49 -8.30 20.49
N GLY A 264 18.64 -8.19 21.82
CA GLY A 264 18.76 -6.91 22.50
C GLY A 264 17.44 -6.18 22.66
N VAL A 265 17.49 -5.00 23.27
CA VAL A 265 16.32 -4.14 23.46
C VAL A 265 16.07 -3.34 22.18
N GLN A 266 14.96 -3.62 21.51
CA GLN A 266 14.43 -2.87 20.39
C GLN A 266 13.04 -2.40 20.77
N GLU A 267 12.92 -1.10 21.05
CA GLU A 267 11.69 -0.51 21.55
C GLU A 267 10.78 -0.11 20.39
N GLY A 268 9.50 -0.43 20.54
CA GLY A 268 8.45 0.02 19.63
C GLY A 268 7.15 0.19 20.38
N TYR A 269 6.17 0.78 19.71
CA TYR A 269 4.83 0.95 20.30
C TYR A 269 3.76 0.46 19.33
N LYS A 270 2.63 0.03 19.91
CA LYS A 270 1.39 -0.21 19.18
C LYS A 270 0.24 0.51 19.89
N ASP A 271 -0.61 1.09 19.08
CA ASP A 271 -1.83 1.75 19.51
C ASP A 271 -3.00 0.78 19.40
N TYR A 272 -3.59 0.46 20.53
CA TYR A 272 -4.77 -0.37 20.68
C TYR A 272 -5.92 0.51 21.22
N SER A 273 -6.18 1.63 20.58
CA SER A 273 -7.14 2.66 21.03
C SER A 273 -8.56 2.14 21.29
N ASP A 274 -8.90 0.97 20.73
CA ASP A 274 -10.20 0.32 20.94
C ASP A 274 -10.29 -0.46 22.25
N TYR A 275 -9.18 -0.68 22.99
CA TYR A 275 -9.19 -1.41 24.25
C TYR A 275 -9.32 -0.47 25.45
N THR A 276 -10.40 -0.69 26.21
CA THR A 276 -10.73 0.08 27.42
C THR A 276 -10.34 -0.63 28.72
N SER A 277 -9.82 -1.89 28.65
CA SER A 277 -9.39 -2.70 29.79
C SER A 277 -7.91 -3.04 29.70
N ALA A 278 -7.17 -2.83 30.80
CA ALA A 278 -5.74 -3.15 30.88
C ALA A 278 -5.48 -4.66 30.71
N GLU A 279 -6.38 -5.53 31.15
CA GLU A 279 -6.28 -6.97 31.00
C GLU A 279 -6.43 -7.38 29.53
N LYS A 280 -7.41 -6.82 28.82
CA LYS A 280 -7.58 -7.07 27.38
C LYS A 280 -6.37 -6.54 26.60
N LEU A 281 -5.93 -5.33 26.89
CA LEU A 281 -4.74 -4.72 26.29
C LEU A 281 -3.50 -5.60 26.51
N TYR A 282 -3.25 -6.03 27.75
CA TYR A 282 -2.11 -6.88 28.09
C TYR A 282 -2.12 -8.20 27.33
N ARG A 283 -3.27 -8.88 27.30
CA ARG A 283 -3.41 -10.16 26.58
C ARG A 283 -3.12 -10.02 25.10
N ASN A 284 -3.68 -9.00 24.45
CA ASN A 284 -3.44 -8.80 23.01
C ASN A 284 -2.03 -8.30 22.70
N ALA A 285 -1.48 -7.42 23.52
CA ALA A 285 -0.09 -6.99 23.36
C ALA A 285 0.92 -8.14 23.62
N LYS A 286 0.60 -9.06 24.54
CA LYS A 286 1.43 -10.26 24.77
C LYS A 286 1.36 -11.25 23.62
N TRP A 287 0.22 -11.33 22.92
CA TRP A 287 0.06 -12.16 21.72
C TRP A 287 1.06 -11.83 20.62
N GLU A 288 1.52 -10.58 20.54
CA GLU A 288 2.53 -10.16 19.57
C GLU A 288 3.87 -10.90 19.71
N PHE A 289 4.11 -11.54 20.86
CA PHE A 289 5.32 -12.30 21.18
C PHE A 289 5.05 -13.80 21.33
N ASP A 290 3.80 -14.24 21.17
CA ASP A 290 3.41 -15.61 21.38
C ASP A 290 4.00 -16.52 20.30
N GLU A 291 4.40 -17.74 20.66
CA GLU A 291 5.00 -18.69 19.72
C GLU A 291 3.98 -19.20 18.69
N ASP A 292 2.70 -19.22 19.06
CA ASP A 292 1.60 -19.59 18.17
C ASP A 292 1.21 -18.45 17.20
N ASN A 293 1.75 -17.25 17.41
CA ASN A 293 1.57 -16.13 16.49
C ASN A 293 2.59 -16.21 15.35
N GLU A 294 2.14 -16.62 14.19
CA GLU A 294 2.99 -16.69 12.99
C GLU A 294 3.55 -15.31 12.57
N ASP A 295 2.87 -14.21 12.93
CA ASP A 295 3.24 -12.82 12.62
C ASP A 295 3.89 -12.07 13.79
N ARG A 296 4.53 -12.81 14.70
CA ARG A 296 5.19 -12.23 15.87
C ARG A 296 6.25 -11.18 15.50
N ILE A 297 6.29 -10.11 16.29
CA ILE A 297 7.11 -8.92 15.99
C ILE A 297 8.53 -8.98 16.55
N ASP A 298 8.86 -9.97 17.35
CA ASP A 298 10.14 -10.09 18.08
C ASP A 298 11.17 -11.01 17.41
N VAL A 299 10.90 -11.40 16.18
CA VAL A 299 11.81 -12.20 15.34
C VAL A 299 12.01 -11.53 13.99
N PRO A 300 13.16 -11.78 13.32
CA PRO A 300 13.36 -11.29 11.97
C PRO A 300 12.21 -11.73 11.03
N GLN A 301 11.61 -10.78 10.34
CA GLN A 301 10.62 -11.11 9.31
C GLN A 301 11.32 -11.80 8.15
N LEU A 302 10.81 -12.98 7.79
CA LEU A 302 11.29 -13.79 6.69
C LEU A 302 10.29 -13.72 5.54
N THR A 303 10.74 -13.27 4.38
CA THR A 303 9.97 -13.33 3.13
C THR A 303 10.76 -14.13 2.10
N ILE A 304 10.15 -15.17 1.57
CA ILE A 304 10.72 -16.00 0.52
C ILE A 304 9.86 -15.82 -0.72
N SER A 305 10.45 -15.44 -1.82
CA SER A 305 9.76 -15.28 -3.10
C SER A 305 10.49 -16.02 -4.20
N GLY A 306 9.76 -16.41 -5.23
CA GLY A 306 10.39 -17.05 -6.36
C GLY A 306 9.43 -17.52 -7.44
N LYS A 307 10.01 -17.95 -8.56
CA LYS A 307 9.27 -18.58 -9.66
C LYS A 307 9.05 -20.06 -9.34
N LEU A 308 7.79 -20.46 -9.34
CA LEU A 308 7.33 -21.82 -9.06
C LEU A 308 7.02 -22.55 -10.37
N ILE A 309 7.42 -23.81 -10.47
CA ILE A 309 6.92 -24.73 -11.47
C ILE A 309 5.78 -25.52 -10.81
N ASP A 310 4.53 -25.21 -11.18
CA ASP A 310 3.37 -25.92 -10.65
C ASP A 310 3.33 -27.39 -11.16
N LEU A 311 3.89 -28.29 -10.36
CA LEU A 311 3.94 -29.71 -10.66
C LEU A 311 2.57 -30.40 -10.49
N SER A 312 1.60 -29.79 -9.79
CA SER A 312 0.27 -30.36 -9.61
C SER A 312 -0.48 -30.58 -10.92
N LYS A 313 -0.09 -29.85 -11.97
CA LYS A 313 -0.63 -30.02 -13.34
C LYS A 313 -0.07 -31.24 -14.07
N LEU A 314 0.96 -31.89 -13.53
CA LEU A 314 1.54 -33.10 -14.10
C LEU A 314 0.91 -34.33 -13.47
N ALA A 315 0.49 -35.28 -14.29
CA ALA A 315 -0.23 -36.48 -13.81
C ALA A 315 0.58 -37.34 -12.81
N GLU A 316 1.91 -37.22 -12.83
CA GLU A 316 2.81 -37.97 -11.96
C GLU A 316 2.87 -37.44 -10.52
N TYR A 317 2.62 -36.14 -10.33
CA TYR A 317 2.74 -35.48 -9.03
C TYR A 317 1.38 -35.18 -8.38
N GLY A 318 0.34 -34.97 -9.18
CA GLY A 318 -1.05 -34.87 -8.75
C GLY A 318 -1.29 -33.94 -7.57
N ALA A 319 -2.18 -34.36 -6.68
CA ALA A 319 -2.60 -33.56 -5.53
C ALA A 319 -1.49 -33.36 -4.47
N ALA A 320 -0.44 -34.19 -4.45
CA ALA A 320 0.63 -34.09 -3.47
C ALA A 320 1.52 -32.83 -3.61
N GLU A 321 1.54 -32.22 -4.79
CA GLU A 321 2.29 -30.98 -5.06
C GLU A 321 1.34 -29.78 -5.27
N LYS A 322 0.03 -29.94 -4.99
CA LYS A 322 -0.93 -28.84 -5.10
C LYS A 322 -0.69 -27.84 -3.97
N LEU A 323 -0.61 -26.58 -4.33
CA LEU A 323 -0.45 -25.45 -3.41
C LEU A 323 -1.68 -24.56 -3.47
N GLU A 324 -2.13 -24.17 -2.30
CA GLU A 324 -3.18 -23.18 -2.11
C GLU A 324 -2.69 -22.04 -1.21
N ILE A 325 -3.40 -20.93 -1.24
CA ILE A 325 -3.11 -19.82 -0.34
C ILE A 325 -3.26 -20.27 1.13
N GLY A 326 -2.34 -19.88 1.98
CA GLY A 326 -2.33 -20.25 3.39
C GLY A 326 -1.66 -21.61 3.71
N ASP A 327 -1.34 -22.44 2.70
CA ASP A 327 -0.64 -23.71 2.92
C ASP A 327 0.76 -23.50 3.51
N THR A 328 1.16 -24.42 4.40
CA THR A 328 2.54 -24.50 4.88
C THR A 328 3.40 -25.21 3.84
N VAL A 329 4.56 -24.66 3.59
CA VAL A 329 5.56 -25.21 2.67
C VAL A 329 6.94 -25.27 3.32
N HIS A 330 7.71 -26.27 2.91
CA HIS A 330 9.08 -26.52 3.35
C HIS A 330 10.05 -26.07 2.25
N VAL A 331 10.66 -24.88 2.40
CA VAL A 331 11.59 -24.33 1.42
C VAL A 331 13.02 -24.67 1.80
N PHE A 332 13.77 -25.22 0.87
CA PHE A 332 15.18 -25.55 1.08
C PHE A 332 16.06 -24.62 0.23
N ASP A 333 16.98 -23.94 0.87
CA ASP A 333 18.02 -23.19 0.18
C ASP A 333 19.13 -24.10 -0.39
N ILE A 334 20.12 -23.48 -1.03
CA ILE A 334 21.24 -24.19 -1.66
C ILE A 334 22.10 -24.94 -0.61
N ASP A 335 22.18 -24.41 0.60
CA ASP A 335 22.98 -24.98 1.69
C ASP A 335 22.22 -26.10 2.43
N GLY A 336 20.96 -26.35 2.03
CA GLY A 336 20.09 -27.37 2.63
C GLY A 336 19.37 -26.89 3.89
N THR A 337 19.44 -25.60 4.22
CA THR A 337 18.67 -25.04 5.32
C THR A 337 17.19 -25.09 4.97
N GLU A 338 16.39 -25.60 5.89
CA GLU A 338 14.93 -25.71 5.75
C GLU A 338 14.26 -24.49 6.40
N TYR A 339 13.33 -23.89 5.66
CA TYR A 339 12.41 -22.84 6.12
C TYR A 339 11.00 -23.35 6.01
N VAL A 340 10.31 -23.44 7.14
CA VAL A 340 8.90 -23.84 7.20
C VAL A 340 8.08 -22.58 7.32
N GLN A 341 7.33 -22.23 6.29
CA GLN A 341 6.61 -20.97 6.17
C GLN A 341 5.32 -21.16 5.39
N ARG A 342 4.49 -20.11 5.34
CA ARG A 342 3.18 -20.15 4.69
C ARG A 342 3.16 -19.41 3.37
N VAL A 343 2.30 -19.86 2.46
CA VAL A 343 2.00 -19.18 1.19
C VAL A 343 1.10 -17.99 1.48
N ILE A 344 1.61 -16.77 1.28
CA ILE A 344 0.88 -15.53 1.50
C ILE A 344 0.38 -14.88 0.20
N GLU A 345 1.04 -15.15 -0.92
CA GLU A 345 0.61 -14.74 -2.25
C GLU A 345 0.97 -15.82 -3.27
N TYR A 346 0.06 -16.09 -4.18
CA TYR A 346 0.25 -17.02 -5.27
C TYR A 346 -0.28 -16.44 -6.58
N GLN A 347 0.62 -16.23 -7.53
CA GLN A 347 0.30 -15.82 -8.89
C GLN A 347 0.41 -17.04 -9.80
N ALA A 348 -0.72 -17.63 -10.12
CA ALA A 348 -0.80 -18.79 -10.99
C ALA A 348 -0.96 -18.38 -12.45
N TYR A 349 -0.23 -19.06 -13.32
CA TYR A 349 -0.37 -18.95 -14.78
C TYR A 349 -0.84 -20.30 -15.32
N PRO A 350 -2.15 -20.56 -15.39
CA PRO A 350 -2.69 -21.89 -15.71
C PRO A 350 -2.24 -22.47 -17.05
N LEU A 351 -2.00 -21.61 -18.05
CA LEU A 351 -1.50 -22.03 -19.38
C LEU A 351 0.04 -22.11 -19.45
N GLU A 352 0.71 -21.40 -18.56
CA GLU A 352 2.18 -21.32 -18.47
C GLU A 352 2.65 -21.61 -17.04
N PRO A 353 2.48 -22.84 -16.54
CA PRO A 353 2.73 -23.17 -15.12
C PRO A 353 4.15 -22.85 -14.63
N LYS A 354 5.11 -22.71 -15.57
CA LYS A 354 6.50 -22.34 -15.27
C LYS A 354 6.68 -20.86 -14.94
N GLU A 355 5.70 -20.02 -15.27
CA GLU A 355 5.75 -18.58 -15.01
C GLU A 355 5.08 -18.22 -13.67
N SER A 356 4.53 -19.21 -12.95
CA SER A 356 3.89 -18.99 -11.65
C SER A 356 4.88 -18.43 -10.63
N ASN A 357 4.40 -17.49 -9.82
CA ASN A 357 5.18 -16.88 -8.76
C ASN A 357 4.53 -17.15 -7.41
N ILE A 358 5.36 -17.23 -6.38
CA ILE A 358 4.92 -17.47 -5.01
C ILE A 358 5.65 -16.54 -4.07
N SER A 359 4.92 -16.01 -3.08
CA SER A 359 5.47 -15.33 -1.91
C SER A 359 5.09 -16.12 -0.66
N ILE A 360 6.07 -16.36 0.18
CA ILE A 360 6.00 -17.23 1.35
C ILE A 360 6.56 -16.46 2.54
N GLY A 361 5.95 -16.57 3.70
CA GLY A 361 6.44 -15.91 4.91
C GLY A 361 5.33 -15.22 5.69
N HIS A 362 5.64 -14.09 6.29
CA HIS A 362 4.70 -13.30 7.08
C HIS A 362 3.83 -12.42 6.18
N ILE A 363 2.59 -12.20 6.58
CA ILE A 363 1.69 -11.27 5.88
C ILE A 363 2.27 -9.86 6.02
N ARG A 364 2.66 -9.24 4.91
CA ARG A 364 3.01 -7.82 4.93
C ARG A 364 1.74 -7.03 5.21
N ARG A 365 1.70 -6.33 6.32
CA ARG A 365 0.74 -5.24 6.52
C ARG A 365 1.20 -4.11 5.59
N ASP A 366 0.55 -4.00 4.45
CA ASP A 366 0.93 -3.02 3.43
C ASP A 366 0.79 -1.60 3.97
N PHE A 367 1.73 -0.72 3.58
CA PHE A 367 1.69 0.73 3.85
C PHE A 367 0.32 1.37 3.54
N PHE A 368 -0.41 0.85 2.57
CA PHE A 368 -1.79 1.27 2.27
C PHE A 368 -2.79 0.88 3.36
N ILE A 369 -2.59 -0.26 4.02
CA ILE A 369 -3.41 -0.66 5.19
C ILE A 369 -3.10 0.27 6.36
N GLU A 370 -1.84 0.63 6.59
CA GLU A 370 -1.47 1.61 7.62
C GLU A 370 -2.01 3.03 7.32
N LEU A 371 -1.95 3.48 6.06
CA LEU A 371 -2.57 4.75 5.63
C LEU A 371 -4.09 4.71 5.79
N TRP A 372 -4.73 3.58 5.42
CA TRP A 372 -6.17 3.42 5.57
C TRP A 372 -6.57 3.32 7.04
N GLN A 373 -5.84 2.55 7.85
CA GLN A 373 -6.02 2.49 9.31
C GLN A 373 -5.85 3.86 9.95
N THR A 374 -4.85 4.64 9.55
CA THR A 374 -4.66 6.01 10.02
C THR A 374 -5.81 6.91 9.60
N SER A 375 -6.34 6.76 8.38
CA SER A 375 -7.52 7.48 7.89
C SER A 375 -8.78 7.10 8.66
N GLU A 376 -9.02 5.79 8.90
CA GLU A 376 -10.17 5.30 9.68
C GLU A 376 -10.05 5.67 11.17
N LYS A 377 -8.86 5.57 11.76
CA LYS A 377 -8.59 6.05 13.12
C LYS A 377 -8.88 7.54 13.25
N THR A 378 -8.48 8.33 12.25
CA THR A 378 -8.79 9.77 12.21
C THR A 378 -10.30 10.04 12.08
N LYS A 379 -11.01 9.25 11.26
CA LYS A 379 -12.47 9.31 11.15
C LYS A 379 -13.16 8.84 12.44
N LYS A 380 -12.69 7.76 13.07
CA LYS A 380 -13.18 7.25 14.35
C LYS A 380 -12.95 8.28 15.47
N PHE A 381 -11.76 8.89 15.53
CA PHE A 381 -11.43 9.95 16.47
C PHE A 381 -12.32 11.18 16.27
N ALA A 382 -12.58 11.59 15.04
CA ALA A 382 -13.52 12.67 14.75
C ALA A 382 -14.96 12.33 15.16
N LYS A 383 -15.41 11.08 14.95
CA LYS A 383 -16.73 10.59 15.38
C LYS A 383 -16.82 10.46 16.91
N TRP A 384 -15.79 9.92 17.55
CA TRP A 384 -15.72 9.84 19.02
C TRP A 384 -15.76 11.22 19.65
N GLN A 385 -15.05 12.21 19.11
CA GLN A 385 -15.18 13.61 19.50
C GLN A 385 -16.60 14.13 19.34
N THR A 386 -17.31 13.72 18.31
CA THR A 386 -18.69 14.18 18.05
C THR A 386 -19.70 13.49 18.98
N ALA A 387 -19.53 12.18 19.24
CA ALA A 387 -20.42 11.41 20.12
C ALA A 387 -20.25 11.76 21.62
N ASN A 388 -19.03 12.02 22.07
CA ASN A 388 -18.72 12.44 23.44
C ASN A 388 -18.85 13.95 23.69
N ASN A 389 -19.33 14.70 22.72
CA ASN A 389 -19.49 16.15 22.79
C ASN A 389 -20.46 16.66 23.88
N SER A 390 -21.18 15.79 24.58
CA SER A 390 -22.01 16.21 25.71
C SER A 390 -21.28 16.18 27.07
N VAL A 391 -20.11 15.53 27.22
CA VAL A 391 -19.49 15.33 28.54
C VAL A 391 -18.00 15.68 28.64
N ASN A 392 -17.18 15.66 27.55
CA ASN A 392 -15.73 15.74 27.69
C ASN A 392 -14.97 16.77 26.83
N ILE A 393 -15.61 17.80 26.29
CA ILE A 393 -14.92 18.93 25.61
C ILE A 393 -13.96 19.70 26.57
N ARG A 394 -13.92 19.38 27.85
CA ARG A 394 -12.97 19.98 28.77
C ARG A 394 -11.51 19.53 28.63
N LYS A 395 -11.21 18.52 27.82
CA LYS A 395 -9.81 18.03 27.64
C LYS A 395 -9.18 18.37 26.29
N VAL A 396 -9.94 18.69 25.24
CA VAL A 396 -9.40 19.39 24.09
C VAL A 396 -9.42 20.86 24.39
N GLN A 397 -8.26 21.43 24.72
CA GLN A 397 -8.12 22.85 25.00
C GLN A 397 -8.46 23.68 23.75
N GLY A 398 -9.75 23.85 23.43
CA GLY A 398 -10.20 24.60 22.26
C GLY A 398 -11.71 24.76 22.16
N THR A 399 -12.16 25.61 21.27
CA THR A 399 -13.56 25.90 21.00
C THR A 399 -13.98 25.23 19.67
N VAL A 400 -15.07 24.45 19.71
CA VAL A 400 -15.74 23.94 18.51
C VAL A 400 -16.99 24.77 18.27
N ASN A 401 -17.09 25.41 17.14
CA ASN A 401 -18.29 26.12 16.69
C ASN A 401 -18.96 25.33 15.57
N THR A 402 -20.00 24.57 15.91
CA THR A 402 -20.73 23.72 14.97
C THR A 402 -21.49 24.50 13.90
N ASP A 403 -21.91 25.73 14.21
CA ASP A 403 -22.66 26.58 13.29
C ASP A 403 -21.78 27.12 12.15
N ARG A 404 -20.46 27.09 12.33
CA ARG A 404 -19.46 27.56 11.36
C ARG A 404 -18.50 26.49 10.90
N ASN A 405 -18.69 25.23 11.31
CA ASN A 405 -17.71 24.16 11.09
C ASN A 405 -16.28 24.59 11.48
N GLU A 406 -16.15 25.22 12.66
CA GLU A 406 -14.90 25.79 13.13
C GLU A 406 -14.38 25.06 14.37
N VAL A 407 -13.12 24.58 14.30
CA VAL A 407 -12.36 24.03 15.44
C VAL A 407 -11.15 24.92 15.70
N GLN A 408 -10.99 25.37 16.93
CA GLN A 408 -9.88 26.24 17.30
C GLN A 408 -9.28 25.78 18.64
N SER A 409 -7.94 25.66 18.72
CA SER A 409 -7.24 25.39 19.99
C SER A 409 -7.36 26.56 20.96
N ASP A 410 -7.32 26.31 22.27
CA ASP A 410 -7.46 27.35 23.33
C ASP A 410 -6.45 28.50 23.21
N ASN A 411 -5.22 28.17 22.79
CA ASN A 411 -4.20 29.17 22.54
C ASN A 411 -4.33 29.83 21.15
N LYS A 412 -5.35 29.47 20.37
CA LYS A 412 -5.65 29.99 19.04
C LYS A 412 -4.53 29.77 17.99
N LEU A 413 -3.61 28.85 18.25
CA LEU A 413 -2.51 28.57 17.33
C LEU A 413 -2.92 27.63 16.19
N LEU A 414 -3.95 26.78 16.43
CA LEU A 414 -4.52 25.91 15.41
C LEU A 414 -5.99 26.27 15.22
N LYS A 415 -6.40 26.43 13.95
CA LYS A 415 -7.76 26.74 13.56
C LYS A 415 -8.14 25.96 12.33
N ILE A 416 -9.30 25.28 12.36
CA ILE A 416 -9.93 24.64 11.20
C ILE A 416 -11.28 25.33 11.00
N VAL A 417 -11.54 25.80 9.80
CA VAL A 417 -12.83 26.40 9.40
C VAL A 417 -13.23 25.76 8.10
N GLY A 418 -14.33 25.02 8.10
CA GLY A 418 -14.70 24.21 6.94
C GLY A 418 -13.59 23.24 6.57
N ASP A 419 -13.06 23.36 5.39
CA ASP A 419 -11.99 22.56 4.81
C ASP A 419 -10.59 23.22 4.84
N LEU A 420 -10.42 24.33 5.60
CA LEU A 420 -9.16 25.05 5.74
C LEU A 420 -8.53 24.90 7.13
N LEU A 421 -7.38 24.23 7.18
CA LEU A 421 -6.50 24.18 8.35
C LEU A 421 -5.56 25.39 8.36
N THR A 422 -5.50 26.12 9.47
CA THR A 422 -4.57 27.23 9.70
C THR A 422 -3.76 27.00 10.98
N ILE A 423 -2.43 27.02 10.88
CA ILE A 423 -1.50 26.95 12.00
C ILE A 423 -0.81 28.29 12.17
N LYS A 424 -0.76 28.78 13.39
CA LYS A 424 -0.12 30.05 13.77
C LYS A 424 1.04 29.80 14.74
N ASP A 425 2.01 30.70 14.76
CA ASP A 425 3.06 30.71 15.78
C ASP A 425 2.58 31.41 17.06
N THR A 426 3.39 31.35 18.10
CA THR A 426 3.11 31.97 19.43
C THR A 426 2.88 33.50 19.36
N ASN A 427 3.31 34.15 18.28
CA ASN A 427 3.07 35.54 18.00
C ASN A 427 1.79 35.78 17.17
N ASN A 428 0.90 34.78 17.08
CA ASN A 428 -0.36 34.81 16.35
C ASN A 428 -0.20 35.06 14.82
N ARG A 429 0.98 34.74 14.25
CA ARG A 429 1.24 34.85 12.81
C ARG A 429 0.92 33.52 12.15
N VAL A 430 0.18 33.55 11.03
CA VAL A 430 -0.07 32.36 10.21
C VAL A 430 1.24 31.83 9.65
N ARG A 431 1.49 30.53 9.86
CA ARG A 431 2.69 29.81 9.40
C ARG A 431 2.37 28.78 8.35
N VAL A 432 1.20 28.12 8.46
CA VAL A 432 0.76 27.10 7.50
C VAL A 432 -0.70 27.30 7.17
N ARG A 433 -1.06 27.06 5.91
CA ARG A 433 -2.43 26.83 5.45
C ARG A 433 -2.47 25.58 4.59
N LEU A 434 -3.48 24.75 4.80
CA LEU A 434 -3.75 23.56 4.02
C LEU A 434 -5.27 23.42 3.85
N GLY A 435 -5.72 23.35 2.63
CA GLY A 435 -7.13 23.24 2.28
C GLY A 435 -7.61 24.36 1.37
N ASN A 436 -8.92 24.58 1.30
CA ASN A 436 -9.51 25.61 0.43
C ASN A 436 -9.24 27.01 0.96
N TYR A 437 -8.51 27.81 0.21
CA TYR A 437 -8.17 29.17 0.53
C TYR A 437 -8.26 30.05 -0.73
N ASN A 438 -9.18 31.02 -0.71
CA ASN A 438 -9.52 31.88 -1.86
C ASN A 438 -10.02 31.08 -3.07
N ASP A 439 -10.89 30.09 -2.83
CA ASP A 439 -11.50 29.23 -3.86
C ASP A 439 -10.51 28.30 -4.59
N GLU A 440 -9.36 28.03 -3.98
CA GLU A 440 -8.32 27.15 -4.50
C GLU A 440 -7.80 26.22 -3.39
N PHE A 441 -7.61 24.92 -3.65
CA PHE A 441 -7.02 24.00 -2.68
C PHE A 441 -5.50 24.15 -2.67
N VAL A 442 -4.95 24.61 -1.54
CA VAL A 442 -3.55 24.98 -1.42
C VAL A 442 -2.84 24.39 -0.22
N PHE A 443 -1.51 24.21 -0.34
CA PHE A 443 -0.60 24.06 0.78
C PHE A 443 0.38 25.21 0.80
N ILE A 444 0.33 26.06 1.83
CA ILE A 444 1.16 27.25 1.95
C ILE A 444 1.93 27.23 3.26
N ILE A 445 3.23 27.48 3.19
CA ILE A 445 4.07 27.80 4.35
C ILE A 445 4.55 29.24 4.25
N TYR A 446 4.45 29.99 5.33
CA TYR A 446 4.89 31.37 5.41
C TYR A 446 6.19 31.50 6.20
N ASP A 447 7.09 32.36 5.73
CA ASP A 447 8.32 32.73 6.44
C ASP A 447 8.01 33.62 7.70
N LYS A 448 9.05 33.99 8.43
CA LYS A 448 8.94 34.89 9.60
C LYS A 448 8.38 36.27 9.27
N ASN A 449 8.50 36.71 7.99
CA ASN A 449 8.05 37.98 7.51
C ASN A 449 6.66 37.95 6.84
N LYS A 450 5.93 36.83 6.97
CA LYS A 450 4.61 36.57 6.37
C LYS A 450 4.63 36.48 4.83
N LYS A 451 5.79 36.25 4.21
CA LYS A 451 5.88 35.93 2.78
C LYS A 451 5.70 34.44 2.58
N GLN A 452 5.11 34.05 1.47
CA GLN A 452 4.99 32.63 1.09
C GLN A 452 6.39 32.06 0.84
N ALA A 453 6.79 31.08 1.64
CA ALA A 453 8.06 30.37 1.48
C ALA A 453 7.87 29.11 0.64
N ILE A 454 6.73 28.42 0.80
CA ILE A 454 6.29 27.30 -0.03
C ILE A 454 4.83 27.55 -0.40
N TYR A 455 4.50 27.30 -1.66
CA TYR A 455 3.14 27.30 -2.18
C TYR A 455 2.98 26.12 -3.14
N LEU A 456 1.93 25.34 -2.98
CA LEU A 456 1.50 24.27 -3.89
C LEU A 456 0.00 24.43 -4.09
N ASN A 457 -0.49 24.30 -5.32
CA ASN A 457 -1.92 24.37 -5.64
C ASN A 457 -2.47 23.04 -6.15
N GLU A 458 -3.77 23.00 -6.40
CA GLU A 458 -4.48 21.81 -6.90
C GLU A 458 -4.09 21.42 -8.34
N ASP A 459 -3.57 22.34 -9.13
CA ASP A 459 -3.06 22.06 -10.48
C ASP A 459 -1.65 21.45 -10.48
N GLY A 460 -1.05 21.26 -9.29
CA GLY A 460 0.31 20.73 -9.14
C GLY A 460 1.40 21.77 -9.37
N GLU A 461 1.07 23.08 -9.43
CA GLU A 461 2.05 24.13 -9.50
C GLU A 461 2.65 24.40 -8.12
N GLY A 462 3.97 24.58 -8.05
CA GLY A 462 4.69 24.81 -6.81
C GLY A 462 5.68 25.96 -6.89
N VAL A 463 5.75 26.77 -5.83
CA VAL A 463 6.74 27.83 -5.64
C VAL A 463 7.49 27.61 -4.34
N PHE A 464 8.81 27.61 -4.41
CA PHE A 464 9.71 27.57 -3.26
C PHE A 464 10.54 28.86 -3.26
N ALA A 465 10.30 29.73 -2.28
CA ALA A 465 10.98 31.04 -2.21
C ALA A 465 12.40 30.94 -1.61
N GLY A 466 12.84 29.78 -1.20
CA GLY A 466 14.16 29.50 -0.64
C GLY A 466 14.93 28.45 -1.41
N SER A 467 15.97 27.90 -0.77
CA SER A 467 16.75 26.80 -1.33
C SER A 467 15.99 25.48 -1.20
N ILE A 468 16.10 24.63 -2.22
CA ILE A 468 15.63 23.24 -2.18
C ILE A 468 16.88 22.36 -2.08
N GLN A 469 16.95 21.54 -1.02
CA GLN A 469 17.99 20.52 -0.86
C GLN A 469 17.34 19.15 -1.00
N THR A 470 17.86 18.31 -1.89
CA THR A 470 17.47 16.91 -2.01
C THR A 470 18.57 16.02 -1.46
N MET A 471 18.18 14.99 -0.71
CA MET A 471 19.13 14.01 -0.13
C MET A 471 19.61 12.98 -1.14
N LYS A 472 18.93 12.90 -2.28
CA LYS A 472 19.21 12.02 -3.42
C LYS A 472 19.04 12.80 -4.71
N ASP A 473 18.94 12.08 -5.83
CA ASP A 473 18.78 12.68 -7.15
C ASP A 473 17.52 13.56 -7.25
N CYS A 474 17.63 14.63 -8.02
CA CYS A 474 16.50 15.47 -8.41
C CYS A 474 16.24 15.29 -9.91
N LEU A 475 15.12 14.64 -10.26
CA LEU A 475 14.70 14.43 -11.64
C LEU A 475 13.78 15.56 -12.10
N ILE A 476 14.19 16.29 -13.14
CA ILE A 476 13.37 17.31 -13.79
C ILE A 476 12.95 16.78 -15.17
N GLN A 477 11.68 16.37 -15.29
CA GLN A 477 11.15 15.82 -16.55
C GLN A 477 10.75 16.90 -17.59
N GLY A 478 10.86 18.15 -17.23
CA GLY A 478 10.56 19.28 -18.09
C GLY A 478 11.79 20.15 -18.35
N MET A 479 11.56 21.43 -18.56
CA MET A 479 12.61 22.41 -18.78
C MET A 479 13.02 23.08 -17.47
N LEU A 480 14.30 22.99 -17.10
CA LEU A 480 14.86 23.81 -16.01
C LEU A 480 15.10 25.24 -16.53
N ARG A 481 14.37 26.21 -15.97
CA ARG A 481 14.57 27.62 -16.22
C ARG A 481 15.30 28.26 -15.04
N VAL A 482 16.49 28.77 -15.27
CA VAL A 482 17.27 29.52 -14.27
C VAL A 482 17.20 30.98 -14.62
N GLY A 483 16.49 31.78 -13.79
CA GLY A 483 16.27 33.19 -14.02
C GLY A 483 17.20 34.07 -13.19
N MET A 484 17.40 35.33 -13.65
CA MET A 484 18.04 36.39 -12.88
C MET A 484 16.98 37.31 -12.27
N ALA A 485 17.15 37.66 -10.99
CA ALA A 485 16.36 38.70 -10.34
C ALA A 485 17.30 39.71 -9.69
N GLY A 486 17.27 40.93 -10.15
CA GLY A 486 18.13 42.01 -9.66
C GLY A 486 19.59 41.93 -10.15
N ASN A 487 20.50 42.60 -9.45
CA ASN A 487 21.90 42.71 -9.83
C ASN A 487 22.77 41.50 -9.46
N ASN A 488 22.20 40.45 -8.93
CA ASN A 488 22.96 39.25 -8.53
C ASN A 488 22.89 38.20 -9.64
N THR A 489 24.04 37.85 -10.16
CA THR A 489 24.20 36.75 -11.12
C THR A 489 23.80 35.46 -10.46
N LYS A 490 22.79 34.79 -11.01
CA LYS A 490 22.35 33.48 -10.59
C LYS A 490 22.70 32.46 -11.65
N GLY A 491 23.11 31.27 -11.24
CA GLY A 491 23.53 30.22 -12.14
C GLY A 491 23.44 28.87 -11.47
N ILE A 492 24.06 27.88 -12.07
CA ILE A 492 24.20 26.54 -11.52
C ILE A 492 25.63 26.42 -10.99
N GLU A 493 25.77 26.08 -9.72
CA GLU A 493 27.06 25.91 -9.06
C GLU A 493 27.31 24.42 -8.81
N PHE A 494 28.53 23.98 -9.07
CA PHE A 494 28.97 22.59 -8.85
C PHE A 494 29.97 22.57 -7.69
N TYR A 495 29.74 21.65 -6.74
CA TYR A 495 30.57 21.45 -5.57
C TYR A 495 31.10 20.01 -5.58
N GLY A 496 32.19 19.75 -4.88
CA GLY A 496 32.75 18.40 -4.71
C GLY A 496 32.00 17.57 -3.66
N ASP A 497 32.50 16.37 -3.40
CA ASP A 497 31.89 15.36 -2.50
C ASP A 497 31.69 15.81 -1.04
N SER A 498 32.32 16.90 -0.63
CA SER A 498 32.25 17.47 0.74
C SER A 498 31.32 18.67 0.85
N TYR A 499 30.27 18.77 -0.02
CA TYR A 499 29.29 19.83 0.06
C TYR A 499 28.51 19.79 1.37
N GLN A 500 28.95 20.57 2.34
CA GLN A 500 28.26 20.81 3.60
C GLN A 500 28.32 22.30 3.92
N PRO A 501 27.20 22.94 4.29
CA PRO A 501 27.26 24.29 4.82
C PRO A 501 27.98 24.32 6.17
N ASP A 502 28.65 25.41 6.46
CA ASP A 502 29.16 25.66 7.81
C ASP A 502 28.00 25.89 8.80
N LYS A 503 28.35 26.03 10.10
CA LYS A 503 27.36 26.28 11.16
C LYS A 503 26.52 27.56 10.97
N ASP A 504 26.98 28.48 10.12
CA ASP A 504 26.32 29.75 9.80
C ASP A 504 25.54 29.66 8.47
N GLY A 505 25.51 28.46 7.84
CA GLY A 505 24.79 28.19 6.59
C GLY A 505 25.53 28.65 5.32
N ASN A 506 26.82 28.98 5.41
CA ASN A 506 27.62 29.36 4.25
C ASN A 506 28.27 28.13 3.62
N TYR A 507 28.30 28.09 2.30
CA TYR A 507 28.92 27.03 1.53
C TYR A 507 30.34 27.34 1.13
N SER A 508 31.16 26.32 0.97
CA SER A 508 32.49 26.45 0.40
C SER A 508 32.44 27.05 -1.03
N THR A 509 33.56 27.52 -1.53
CA THR A 509 33.63 28.03 -2.91
C THR A 509 33.34 26.89 -3.91
N PRO A 510 32.41 27.04 -4.85
CA PRO A 510 32.13 26.02 -5.86
C PRO A 510 33.36 25.84 -6.76
N TYR A 511 33.60 24.61 -7.21
CA TYR A 511 34.70 24.36 -8.14
C TYR A 511 34.38 24.76 -9.59
N ALA A 512 33.10 24.83 -9.94
CA ALA A 512 32.64 25.33 -11.24
C ALA A 512 31.25 25.98 -11.15
N ARG A 513 30.97 26.89 -12.05
CA ARG A 513 29.66 27.56 -12.19
C ARG A 513 29.25 27.66 -13.65
N LEU A 514 27.96 27.52 -13.89
CA LEU A 514 27.32 27.96 -15.12
C LEU A 514 26.52 29.24 -14.81
N VAL A 515 26.96 30.38 -15.30
CA VAL A 515 26.31 31.67 -15.03
C VAL A 515 25.84 32.31 -16.34
N PRO A 516 24.71 33.01 -16.33
CA PRO A 516 24.31 33.79 -17.50
C PRO A 516 25.34 34.85 -17.81
N TYR A 517 25.71 34.97 -19.07
CA TYR A 517 26.63 35.99 -19.58
C TYR A 517 25.87 36.98 -20.48
N VAL A 518 26.05 38.26 -20.22
CA VAL A 518 25.53 39.34 -21.06
C VAL A 518 26.73 40.22 -21.44
N ALA A 519 27.08 40.27 -22.72
CA ALA A 519 28.13 41.19 -23.21
C ALA A 519 27.70 42.64 -23.03
N ASN A 520 28.68 43.53 -22.95
CA ASN A 520 28.45 44.99 -22.81
C ASN A 520 27.64 45.59 -23.96
N ASN A 521 27.53 44.92 -25.10
CA ASN A 521 26.56 45.18 -26.15
C ASN A 521 25.41 44.21 -25.99
N GLU A 522 24.21 44.69 -25.74
CA GLU A 522 23.00 43.90 -25.38
C GLU A 522 22.60 42.80 -26.36
N ASP A 523 23.27 42.67 -27.50
CA ASP A 523 22.94 41.72 -28.56
C ASP A 523 23.54 40.31 -28.36
N TYR A 524 24.48 40.11 -27.42
CA TYR A 524 25.10 38.80 -27.18
C TYR A 524 24.82 38.33 -25.76
N LYS A 525 24.00 37.25 -25.67
CA LYS A 525 23.64 36.56 -24.42
C LYS A 525 24.12 35.12 -24.51
N GLY A 526 24.76 34.64 -23.46
CA GLY A 526 25.28 33.27 -23.42
C GLY A 526 25.39 32.71 -22.01
N ILE A 527 26.12 31.63 -21.89
CA ILE A 527 26.44 30.98 -20.61
C ILE A 527 27.95 31.03 -20.45
N ASN A 528 28.41 31.55 -19.31
CA ASN A 528 29.81 31.51 -18.93
C ASN A 528 30.07 30.30 -18.01
N VAL A 529 31.19 29.62 -18.21
CA VAL A 529 31.69 28.55 -17.34
C VAL A 529 32.86 29.11 -16.53
N GLU A 530 32.63 29.31 -15.24
CA GLU A 530 33.63 29.83 -14.30
C GLU A 530 34.22 28.68 -13.47
N GLY A 531 35.54 28.74 -13.26
CA GLY A 531 36.28 27.80 -12.42
C GLY A 531 36.55 26.42 -13.02
N GLY A 532 35.94 26.07 -14.14
CA GLY A 532 36.10 24.77 -14.80
C GLY A 532 36.29 24.88 -16.30
N LYS A 533 36.39 23.75 -16.97
CA LYS A 533 36.38 23.65 -18.44
C LYS A 533 35.09 22.99 -18.90
N LEU A 534 34.45 23.51 -19.93
CA LEU A 534 33.40 22.82 -20.63
C LEU A 534 34.01 21.68 -21.45
N CYS A 535 33.57 20.47 -21.22
CA CYS A 535 34.01 19.27 -21.95
C CYS A 535 32.84 18.64 -22.70
N VAL A 536 33.09 18.10 -23.87
CA VAL A 536 32.16 17.25 -24.61
C VAL A 536 32.85 15.87 -24.81
N ASN A 537 32.24 14.81 -24.29
CA ASN A 537 32.83 13.47 -24.29
C ASN A 537 34.26 13.44 -23.72
N GLU A 538 34.43 14.03 -22.53
CA GLU A 538 35.70 14.14 -21.79
C GLU A 538 36.78 15.02 -22.48
N LYS A 539 36.50 15.60 -23.61
CA LYS A 539 37.41 16.52 -24.29
C LYS A 539 37.01 17.95 -24.00
N PRO A 540 37.95 18.81 -23.57
CA PRO A 540 37.66 20.22 -23.35
C PRO A 540 37.26 20.90 -24.67
N VAL A 541 36.23 21.72 -24.62
CA VAL A 541 35.86 22.59 -25.74
C VAL A 541 36.87 23.70 -25.85
N ALA A 542 37.37 23.96 -27.07
CA ALA A 542 38.30 25.05 -27.31
C ALA A 542 37.69 26.39 -26.88
N THR A 543 38.43 27.15 -26.07
CA THR A 543 38.06 28.51 -25.68
C THR A 543 38.44 29.49 -26.77
N GLU A 544 37.90 30.73 -26.72
CA GLU A 544 38.29 31.79 -27.63
C GLU A 544 39.80 32.04 -27.57
N LYS A 545 40.41 31.90 -26.39
CA LYS A 545 41.87 31.98 -26.21
C LYS A 545 42.62 30.88 -26.96
N ASP A 546 42.11 29.65 -26.93
CA ASP A 546 42.73 28.54 -27.67
C ASP A 546 42.61 28.74 -29.18
N ILE A 547 41.50 29.32 -29.64
CA ILE A 547 41.28 29.67 -31.04
C ILE A 547 42.23 30.82 -31.46
N ASP A 548 42.40 31.84 -30.63
CA ASP A 548 43.32 32.95 -30.91
C ASP A 548 44.78 32.50 -30.88
N GLU A 549 45.13 31.58 -30.02
CA GLU A 549 46.46 30.98 -29.96
C GLU A 549 46.75 30.17 -31.24
N LEU A 550 45.77 29.41 -31.72
CA LEU A 550 45.84 28.70 -33.02
C LEU A 550 45.93 29.67 -34.20
N ARG A 551 45.16 30.75 -34.19
CA ARG A 551 45.24 31.82 -35.22
C ARG A 551 46.63 32.47 -35.24
N ASN A 552 47.21 32.75 -34.08
CA ASN A 552 48.54 33.30 -33.97
C ASN A 552 49.61 32.32 -34.51
N GLN A 553 49.48 31.02 -34.19
CA GLN A 553 50.37 30.00 -34.75
C GLN A 553 50.26 29.88 -36.26
N ILE A 554 49.03 29.92 -36.79
CA ILE A 554 48.79 29.94 -38.24
C ILE A 554 49.44 31.16 -38.88
N ASN A 555 49.25 32.35 -38.31
CA ASN A 555 49.85 33.58 -38.82
C ASN A 555 51.38 33.53 -38.80
N VAL A 556 51.99 32.94 -37.80
CA VAL A 556 53.44 32.76 -37.71
C VAL A 556 53.94 31.76 -38.79
N LEU A 557 53.19 30.66 -38.96
CA LEU A 557 53.52 29.69 -40.01
C LEU A 557 53.35 30.26 -41.44
N THR A 558 52.28 31.02 -41.67
CA THR A 558 52.08 31.72 -42.97
C THR A 558 53.23 32.68 -43.27
N LYS A 559 53.62 33.52 -42.28
CA LYS A 559 54.78 34.41 -42.47
C LYS A 559 56.10 33.69 -42.72
N ARG A 560 56.28 32.48 -42.11
CA ARG A 560 57.47 31.64 -42.42
C ARG A 560 57.41 31.05 -43.83
N LEU A 561 56.24 30.64 -44.28
CA LEU A 561 56.03 30.13 -45.64
C LEU A 561 56.32 31.23 -46.70
N ASP A 562 55.79 32.43 -46.46
CA ASP A 562 56.00 33.60 -47.32
C ASP A 562 57.47 34.07 -47.37
N ALA A 563 58.23 33.81 -46.29
CA ALA A 563 59.67 34.11 -46.25
C ALA A 563 60.56 33.02 -46.89
N MET A 564 59.98 31.85 -47.21
CA MET A 564 60.65 30.74 -47.89
C MET A 564 60.30 30.64 -49.38
N SER A 565 59.32 31.39 -49.83
CA SER A 565 58.97 31.62 -51.23
C SER A 565 59.68 32.88 -51.81
#